data_7cb010ef6de2eb2f15e1352a20bc4704
#
_entry.id   7cb010ef6de2eb2f15e1352a20bc4704
#
_cell.length_a   1.000
_cell.length_b   1.000
_cell.length_c   1.000
_cell.angle_alpha   90.00
_cell.angle_beta   90.00
_cell.angle_gamma   90.00
#
_symmetry.space_group_name_H-M   'P 1'
#
loop_
_entity.id
_entity.type
_entity.pdbx_description
1 polymer ?
#
loop_
_entity_poly.entity_id
_entity_poly.type
_entity_poly.pdbx_seq_one_letter_code
_entity_poly.pdbx_strand_id
1 'polypeptide(L)'
;MKRYLLILLILIAGCAPWVKIGGLYTSKPHNFSVELPDGWMRFNTPDRLYITRDGVLLQNILIERLHIEKSLKHTKKKFAKGMLPQEVADLVLDNISSDPTVLNFKVIENIPARISGSPGFKVVFTYKNKDGLRLKSMLYGLIVDEYFYGIRYTAACRYYFDHDLKTFEKVFGSFRLIKTV
;
A
#
# COMPACT_ATOMS: atom_id res chain seq x y z
N MET A 1 -5.44 -32.25 36.86
CA MET A 1 -4.96 -32.25 35.44
C MET A 1 -6.01 -31.77 34.42
N LYS A 2 -7.28 -32.15 34.49
CA LYS A 2 -8.32 -31.69 33.52
C LYS A 2 -8.56 -30.16 33.50
N ARG A 3 -8.40 -29.44 34.61
CA ARG A 3 -8.60 -27.97 34.68
C ARG A 3 -7.51 -27.16 33.94
N TYR A 4 -6.28 -27.64 33.87
CA TYR A 4 -5.19 -26.96 33.17
C TYR A 4 -5.24 -27.18 31.65
N LEU A 5 -5.85 -28.29 31.20
CA LEU A 5 -6.05 -28.56 29.78
C LEU A 5 -7.05 -27.57 29.14
N LEU A 6 -8.08 -27.14 29.92
CA LEU A 6 -9.08 -26.17 29.44
C LEU A 6 -8.48 -24.76 29.28
N ILE A 7 -7.53 -24.37 30.14
CA ILE A 7 -6.84 -23.07 30.08
C ILE A 7 -5.89 -23.02 28.87
N LEU A 8 -5.24 -24.13 28.55
CA LEU A 8 -4.34 -24.21 27.39
C LEU A 8 -5.10 -24.08 26.04
N LEU A 9 -6.33 -24.56 25.97
CA LEU A 9 -7.17 -24.45 24.74
C LEU A 9 -7.63 -23.00 24.47
N ILE A 10 -7.78 -22.17 25.49
CA ILE A 10 -8.19 -20.75 25.34
C ILE A 10 -7.03 -19.88 24.80
N LEU A 11 -5.79 -20.27 25.04
CA LEU A 11 -4.61 -19.54 24.55
C LEU A 11 -4.33 -19.73 23.06
N ILE A 12 -4.98 -20.67 22.38
CA ILE A 12 -4.81 -20.95 20.95
C ILE A 12 -5.80 -20.16 20.08
N ALA A 13 -6.80 -19.49 20.66
CA ALA A 13 -7.67 -18.57 19.95
C ALA A 13 -6.94 -17.25 19.65
N GLY A 14 -5.77 -17.33 19.03
CA GLY A 14 -5.05 -16.18 18.49
C GLY A 14 -5.91 -15.52 17.42
N CYS A 15 -6.33 -14.27 17.64
CA CYS A 15 -6.98 -13.45 16.62
C CYS A 15 -6.07 -13.43 15.39
N ALA A 16 -6.44 -14.16 14.33
CA ALA A 16 -5.78 -14.03 13.05
C ALA A 16 -6.07 -12.62 12.52
N PRO A 17 -5.08 -11.71 12.43
CA PRO A 17 -5.31 -10.33 12.00
C PRO A 17 -5.68 -10.26 10.51
N TRP A 18 -5.54 -11.36 9.78
CA TRP A 18 -5.80 -11.48 8.36
C TRP A 18 -7.20 -12.01 8.09
N VAL A 19 -7.96 -11.26 7.28
CA VAL A 19 -9.34 -11.60 6.90
C VAL A 19 -9.39 -11.89 5.40
N LYS A 20 -10.04 -13.00 5.02
CA LYS A 20 -10.35 -13.27 3.61
C LYS A 20 -11.26 -12.17 3.05
N ILE A 21 -11.02 -11.81 1.80
CA ILE A 21 -11.69 -10.69 1.15
C ILE A 21 -12.26 -11.07 -0.22
N GLY A 22 -13.15 -10.19 -0.70
CA GLY A 22 -13.75 -10.17 -2.02
C GLY A 22 -14.80 -9.06 -2.08
N GLY A 23 -15.00 -8.48 -3.27
CA GLY A 23 -16.02 -7.48 -3.51
C GLY A 23 -15.68 -6.07 -3.00
N LEU A 24 -16.71 -5.22 -2.93
CA LEU A 24 -16.56 -3.80 -2.61
C LEU A 24 -16.18 -3.59 -1.14
N TYR A 25 -15.03 -2.94 -0.92
CA TYR A 25 -14.57 -2.47 0.38
C TYR A 25 -14.70 -0.95 0.47
N THR A 26 -15.34 -0.46 1.52
CA THR A 26 -15.52 0.97 1.79
C THR A 26 -14.86 1.32 3.12
N SER A 27 -13.89 2.22 3.08
CA SER A 27 -13.24 2.77 4.27
C SER A 27 -13.77 4.17 4.55
N LYS A 28 -14.80 4.29 5.39
CA LYS A 28 -15.33 5.58 5.84
C LYS A 28 -14.25 6.45 6.54
N PRO A 29 -13.43 5.90 7.46
CA PRO A 29 -12.38 6.68 8.13
C PRO A 29 -11.32 7.23 7.17
N HIS A 30 -11.09 6.57 6.04
CA HIS A 30 -10.07 6.98 5.06
C HIS A 30 -10.64 7.57 3.78
N ASN A 31 -11.97 7.73 3.69
CA ASN A 31 -12.67 8.35 2.57
C ASN A 31 -12.35 7.72 1.19
N PHE A 32 -12.28 6.40 1.12
CA PHE A 32 -12.16 5.70 -0.16
C PHE A 32 -12.98 4.41 -0.21
N SER A 33 -13.29 3.96 -1.43
CA SER A 33 -13.78 2.63 -1.72
C SER A 33 -12.94 1.97 -2.81
N VAL A 34 -12.91 0.64 -2.80
CA VAL A 34 -12.15 -0.16 -3.75
C VAL A 34 -12.72 -1.58 -3.83
N GLU A 35 -12.70 -2.20 -5.00
CA GLU A 35 -13.00 -3.62 -5.15
C GLU A 35 -11.78 -4.45 -4.78
N LEU A 36 -11.96 -5.34 -3.80
CA LEU A 36 -10.90 -6.24 -3.33
C LEU A 36 -10.96 -7.57 -4.09
N PRO A 37 -9.80 -8.13 -4.47
CA PRO A 37 -9.77 -9.36 -5.24
C PRO A 37 -10.21 -10.56 -4.41
N ASP A 38 -10.99 -11.46 -5.01
CA ASP A 38 -11.43 -12.69 -4.36
C ASP A 38 -10.25 -13.61 -4.02
N GLY A 39 -10.35 -14.28 -2.88
CA GLY A 39 -9.35 -15.24 -2.42
C GLY A 39 -8.06 -14.64 -1.86
N TRP A 40 -7.96 -13.32 -1.82
CA TRP A 40 -6.88 -12.61 -1.13
C TRP A 40 -7.22 -12.41 0.34
N MET A 41 -6.26 -11.91 1.10
CA MET A 41 -6.40 -11.58 2.51
C MET A 41 -6.08 -10.11 2.73
N ARG A 42 -6.75 -9.49 3.70
CA ARG A 42 -6.46 -8.12 4.11
C ARG A 42 -6.08 -8.03 5.58
N PHE A 43 -5.29 -7.02 5.86
CA PHE A 43 -4.98 -6.54 7.20
C PHE A 43 -5.08 -5.02 7.24
N ASN A 44 -5.81 -4.50 8.20
CA ASN A 44 -6.01 -3.05 8.38
C ASN A 44 -5.18 -2.55 9.55
N THR A 45 -4.53 -1.41 9.33
CA THR A 45 -3.96 -0.58 10.38
C THR A 45 -4.68 0.79 10.39
N PRO A 46 -4.44 1.65 11.39
CA PRO A 46 -5.07 2.97 11.44
C PRO A 46 -4.92 3.81 10.17
N ASP A 47 -3.78 3.71 9.46
CA ASP A 47 -3.48 4.53 8.28
C ASP A 47 -3.42 3.73 6.98
N ARG A 48 -3.54 2.37 7.03
CA ARG A 48 -3.18 1.49 5.90
C ARG A 48 -4.08 0.28 5.78
N LEU A 49 -4.34 -0.09 4.55
CA LEU A 49 -4.94 -1.37 4.15
C LEU A 49 -3.89 -2.18 3.40
N TYR A 50 -3.48 -3.32 3.95
CA TYR A 50 -2.63 -4.30 3.28
C TYR A 50 -3.48 -5.42 2.69
N ILE A 51 -3.17 -5.83 1.48
CA ILE A 51 -3.85 -6.90 0.74
C ILE A 51 -2.77 -7.81 0.16
N THR A 52 -2.89 -9.11 0.38
CA THR A 52 -1.95 -10.11 -0.14
C THR A 52 -2.65 -11.44 -0.40
N ARG A 53 -2.09 -12.27 -1.30
CA ARG A 53 -2.51 -13.65 -1.52
C ARG A 53 -1.50 -14.63 -0.92
N ASP A 54 -0.23 -14.45 -1.24
CA ASP A 54 0.84 -15.41 -0.94
C ASP A 54 1.80 -14.90 0.16
N GLY A 55 1.38 -13.86 0.88
CA GLY A 55 2.16 -13.22 1.95
C GLY A 55 2.84 -11.92 1.54
N VAL A 56 2.86 -10.96 2.48
CA VAL A 56 3.29 -9.57 2.24
C VAL A 56 4.75 -9.43 1.80
N LEU A 57 5.59 -10.42 2.07
CA LEU A 57 7.00 -10.41 1.66
C LEU A 57 7.18 -10.79 0.19
N LEU A 58 6.26 -11.59 -0.37
CA LEU A 58 6.31 -12.04 -1.77
C LEU A 58 5.54 -11.10 -2.69
N GLN A 59 4.36 -10.66 -2.26
CA GLN A 59 3.55 -9.69 -2.98
C GLN A 59 2.53 -9.03 -2.04
N ASN A 60 2.27 -7.76 -2.26
CA ASN A 60 1.22 -7.04 -1.53
C ASN A 60 0.71 -5.84 -2.33
N ILE A 61 -0.55 -5.49 -2.07
CA ILE A 61 -1.13 -4.19 -2.42
C ILE A 61 -1.29 -3.42 -1.11
N LEU A 62 -0.79 -2.20 -1.09
CA LEU A 62 -0.90 -1.28 0.03
C LEU A 62 -1.71 -0.06 -0.41
N ILE A 63 -2.78 0.24 0.32
CA ILE A 63 -3.49 1.51 0.20
C ILE A 63 -3.28 2.26 1.51
N GLU A 64 -2.74 3.47 1.43
CA GLU A 64 -2.46 4.32 2.60
C GLU A 64 -3.06 5.72 2.44
N ARG A 65 -3.44 6.31 3.56
CA ARG A 65 -3.85 7.71 3.67
C ARG A 65 -3.04 8.36 4.78
N LEU A 66 -2.32 9.42 4.45
CA LEU A 66 -1.47 10.15 5.39
C LEU A 66 -1.86 11.63 5.38
N HIS A 67 -2.04 12.22 6.56
CA HIS A 67 -2.20 13.67 6.65
C HIS A 67 -0.91 14.37 6.21
N ILE A 68 -1.02 15.46 5.44
CA ILE A 68 0.16 16.16 4.87
C ILE A 68 1.12 16.65 5.95
N GLU A 69 0.60 17.03 7.15
CA GLU A 69 1.42 17.43 8.28
C GLU A 69 2.21 16.28 8.95
N LYS A 70 1.87 15.02 8.65
CA LYS A 70 2.58 13.87 9.16
C LYS A 70 3.94 13.75 8.48
N SER A 71 5.01 13.78 9.27
CA SER A 71 6.37 13.61 8.76
C SER A 71 6.57 12.23 8.14
N LEU A 72 7.19 12.20 6.97
CA LEU A 72 7.63 10.97 6.31
C LEU A 72 8.66 10.24 7.17
N LYS A 73 8.58 8.91 7.17
CA LYS A 73 9.29 8.07 8.16
C LYS A 73 10.81 8.23 8.13
N HIS A 74 11.39 8.26 6.94
CA HIS A 74 12.85 8.19 6.78
C HIS A 74 13.47 9.57 6.58
N THR A 75 12.90 10.40 5.71
CA THR A 75 13.41 11.76 5.42
C THR A 75 12.98 12.82 6.43
N LYS A 76 11.94 12.56 7.23
CA LYS A 76 11.29 13.53 8.13
C LYS A 76 10.66 14.74 7.42
N LYS A 77 10.70 14.78 6.09
CA LYS A 77 10.01 15.78 5.28
C LYS A 77 8.48 15.62 5.39
N LYS A 78 7.76 16.67 5.03
CA LYS A 78 6.29 16.69 4.99
C LYS A 78 5.82 17.05 3.60
N PHE A 79 4.61 16.65 3.26
CA PHE A 79 3.92 17.20 2.11
C PHE A 79 3.46 18.63 2.41
N ALA A 80 3.24 19.42 1.35
CA ALA A 80 2.65 20.74 1.48
C ALA A 80 1.40 20.85 0.60
N LYS A 81 0.47 21.70 1.02
CA LYS A 81 -0.73 22.01 0.23
C LYS A 81 -0.33 22.71 -1.08
N GLY A 82 -0.91 22.26 -2.19
CA GLY A 82 -0.64 22.84 -3.50
C GLY A 82 0.61 22.29 -4.21
N MET A 83 1.30 21.30 -3.64
CA MET A 83 2.39 20.61 -4.33
C MET A 83 1.92 20.02 -5.66
N LEU A 84 2.73 20.15 -6.69
CA LEU A 84 2.51 19.49 -7.96
C LEU A 84 2.68 17.97 -7.83
N PRO A 85 1.98 17.16 -8.62
CA PRO A 85 2.11 15.70 -8.57
C PRO A 85 3.56 15.20 -8.64
N GLN A 86 4.40 15.88 -9.45
CA GLN A 86 5.81 15.54 -9.59
C GLN A 86 6.60 15.77 -8.30
N GLU A 87 6.37 16.90 -7.62
CA GLU A 87 7.03 17.21 -6.34
C GLU A 87 6.64 16.20 -5.26
N VAL A 88 5.36 15.77 -5.25
CA VAL A 88 4.88 14.72 -4.36
C VAL A 88 5.57 13.38 -4.66
N ALA A 89 5.71 13.04 -5.96
CA ALA A 89 6.41 11.83 -6.38
C ALA A 89 7.87 11.83 -5.90
N ASP A 90 8.57 12.95 -6.05
CA ASP A 90 9.98 13.09 -5.67
C ASP A 90 10.15 12.93 -4.14
N LEU A 91 9.26 13.53 -3.33
CA LEU A 91 9.28 13.35 -1.87
C LEU A 91 9.03 11.89 -1.46
N VAL A 92 8.11 11.21 -2.13
CA VAL A 92 7.81 9.80 -1.85
C VAL A 92 8.99 8.92 -2.23
N LEU A 93 9.59 9.13 -3.42
CA LEU A 93 10.74 8.37 -3.87
C LEU A 93 11.96 8.59 -2.96
N ASP A 94 12.21 9.84 -2.56
CA ASP A 94 13.27 10.18 -1.60
C ASP A 94 13.07 9.45 -0.26
N ASN A 95 11.85 9.48 0.27
CA ASN A 95 11.54 8.76 1.52
C ASN A 95 11.71 7.25 1.40
N ILE A 96 11.35 6.64 0.27
CA ILE A 96 11.50 5.19 0.04
C ILE A 96 12.98 4.84 -0.10
N SER A 97 13.74 5.59 -0.89
CA SER A 97 15.17 5.34 -1.10
C SER A 97 16.02 5.59 0.15
N SER A 98 15.55 6.43 1.06
CA SER A 98 16.18 6.69 2.35
C SER A 98 15.91 5.61 3.41
N ASP A 99 15.09 4.60 3.11
CA ASP A 99 14.89 3.45 4.01
C ASP A 99 16.13 2.56 3.97
N PRO A 100 16.84 2.33 5.10
CA PRO A 100 18.05 1.50 5.15
C PRO A 100 17.79 0.01 4.80
N THR A 101 16.53 -0.39 4.68
CA THR A 101 16.14 -1.74 4.22
C THR A 101 15.95 -1.84 2.71
N VAL A 102 16.00 -0.70 2.01
CA VAL A 102 15.83 -0.59 0.56
C VAL A 102 17.21 -0.45 -0.08
N LEU A 103 17.70 -1.52 -0.68
CA LEU A 103 19.01 -1.60 -1.28
C LEU A 103 18.91 -1.56 -2.81
N ASN A 104 19.89 -0.96 -3.49
CA ASN A 104 19.94 -0.90 -4.96
C ASN A 104 18.65 -0.33 -5.57
N PHE A 105 18.15 0.74 -4.98
CA PHE A 105 16.95 1.44 -5.45
C PHE A 105 17.16 2.02 -6.85
N LYS A 106 16.21 1.75 -7.75
CA LYS A 106 16.24 2.27 -9.12
C LYS A 106 14.83 2.62 -9.58
N VAL A 107 14.62 3.88 -9.94
CA VAL A 107 13.40 4.34 -10.62
C VAL A 107 13.43 3.90 -12.07
N ILE A 108 12.33 3.32 -12.54
CA ILE A 108 12.12 2.87 -13.92
C ILE A 108 11.22 3.84 -14.68
N GLU A 109 10.18 4.34 -14.00
CA GLU A 109 9.16 5.23 -14.58
C GLU A 109 8.72 6.24 -13.52
N ASN A 110 8.52 7.50 -13.93
CA ASN A 110 7.93 8.55 -13.11
C ASN A 110 7.16 9.47 -14.04
N ILE A 111 5.83 9.35 -14.05
CA ILE A 111 4.94 10.04 -14.98
C ILE A 111 3.70 10.59 -14.28
N PRO A 112 3.09 11.65 -14.83
CA PRO A 112 1.75 12.10 -14.42
C PRO A 112 0.70 10.99 -14.60
N ALA A 113 -0.28 10.95 -13.69
CA ALA A 113 -1.40 10.02 -13.76
C ALA A 113 -2.70 10.68 -13.30
N ARG A 114 -3.84 10.06 -13.62
CA ARG A 114 -5.14 10.43 -13.04
C ARG A 114 -5.60 9.32 -12.10
N ILE A 115 -6.02 9.70 -10.90
CA ILE A 115 -6.46 8.77 -9.85
C ILE A 115 -7.82 9.24 -9.36
N SER A 116 -8.86 8.42 -9.54
CA SER A 116 -10.25 8.80 -9.21
C SER A 116 -10.66 10.17 -9.81
N GLY A 117 -10.18 10.48 -11.04
CA GLY A 117 -10.43 11.73 -11.73
C GLY A 117 -9.52 12.90 -11.36
N SER A 118 -8.76 12.83 -10.27
CA SER A 118 -7.85 13.88 -9.80
C SER A 118 -6.43 13.73 -10.35
N PRO A 119 -5.68 14.84 -10.53
CA PRO A 119 -4.27 14.79 -10.90
C PRO A 119 -3.43 14.07 -9.82
N GLY A 120 -2.50 13.25 -10.25
CA GLY A 120 -1.56 12.51 -9.40
C GLY A 120 -0.37 12.05 -10.22
N PHE A 121 0.37 11.07 -9.69
CA PHE A 121 1.54 10.51 -10.34
C PHE A 121 1.51 8.98 -10.31
N LYS A 122 2.27 8.38 -11.22
CA LYS A 122 2.64 6.97 -11.24
C LYS A 122 4.14 6.85 -11.22
N VAL A 123 4.69 6.04 -10.31
CA VAL A 123 6.10 5.67 -10.31
C VAL A 123 6.25 4.17 -10.32
N VAL A 124 7.25 3.69 -11.07
CA VAL A 124 7.67 2.28 -11.06
C VAL A 124 9.14 2.23 -10.68
N PHE A 125 9.48 1.39 -9.71
CA PHE A 125 10.85 1.26 -9.22
C PHE A 125 11.17 -0.18 -8.81
N THR A 126 12.45 -0.48 -8.73
CA THR A 126 12.97 -1.76 -8.21
C THR A 126 13.93 -1.51 -7.08
N TYR A 127 14.05 -2.50 -6.21
CA TYR A 127 15.02 -2.51 -5.11
C TYR A 127 15.28 -3.96 -4.65
N LYS A 128 16.26 -4.13 -3.78
CA LYS A 128 16.46 -5.36 -3.02
C LYS A 128 16.10 -5.12 -1.55
N ASN A 129 15.43 -6.06 -0.92
CA ASN A 129 15.27 -6.05 0.53
C ASN A 129 16.55 -6.55 1.24
N LYS A 130 16.57 -6.54 2.57
CA LYS A 130 17.71 -7.02 3.37
C LYS A 130 18.08 -8.48 3.11
N ASP A 131 17.12 -9.31 2.72
CA ASP A 131 17.31 -10.74 2.42
C ASP A 131 17.81 -10.95 0.98
N GLY A 132 18.08 -9.88 0.24
CA GLY A 132 18.55 -9.92 -1.15
C GLY A 132 17.44 -10.19 -2.17
N LEU A 133 16.17 -10.31 -1.76
CA LEU A 133 15.05 -10.49 -2.68
C LEU A 133 14.85 -9.23 -3.53
N ARG A 134 14.87 -9.39 -4.85
CA ARG A 134 14.60 -8.30 -5.80
C ARG A 134 13.10 -8.08 -5.94
N LEU A 135 12.68 -6.88 -5.61
CA LEU A 135 11.28 -6.44 -5.65
C LEU A 135 11.09 -5.37 -6.72
N LYS A 136 9.90 -5.35 -7.31
CA LYS A 136 9.41 -4.28 -8.18
C LYS A 136 8.15 -3.70 -7.58
N SER A 137 8.04 -2.38 -7.61
CA SER A 137 6.86 -1.67 -7.12
C SER A 137 6.30 -0.77 -8.18
N MET A 138 4.97 -0.66 -8.21
CA MET A 138 4.20 0.34 -8.94
C MET A 138 3.37 1.10 -7.91
N LEU A 139 3.54 2.40 -7.85
CA LEU A 139 2.86 3.28 -6.92
C LEU A 139 2.14 4.39 -7.67
N TYR A 140 0.88 4.56 -7.37
CA TYR A 140 0.08 5.73 -7.72
C TYR A 140 -0.10 6.58 -6.48
N GLY A 141 0.05 7.89 -6.60
CA GLY A 141 -0.10 8.81 -5.49
C GLY A 141 -0.72 10.13 -5.88
N LEU A 142 -1.51 10.70 -4.97
CA LEU A 142 -2.11 12.02 -5.13
C LEU A 142 -2.30 12.69 -3.77
N ILE A 143 -2.41 14.02 -3.78
CA ILE A 143 -2.89 14.79 -2.63
C ILE A 143 -4.29 15.30 -2.95
N VAL A 144 -5.23 15.06 -2.03
CA VAL A 144 -6.57 15.64 -2.04
C VAL A 144 -6.84 16.24 -0.68
N ASP A 145 -7.23 17.51 -0.67
CA ASP A 145 -7.39 18.31 0.55
C ASP A 145 -6.11 18.31 1.39
N GLU A 146 -6.15 17.74 2.58
CA GLU A 146 -5.02 17.66 3.52
C GLU A 146 -4.45 16.25 3.64
N TYR A 147 -4.69 15.39 2.63
CA TYR A 147 -4.27 14.00 2.70
C TYR A 147 -3.57 13.54 1.44
N PHE A 148 -2.45 12.87 1.64
CA PHE A 148 -1.81 12.04 0.64
C PHE A 148 -2.48 10.66 0.62
N TYR A 149 -2.82 10.18 -0.57
CA TYR A 149 -3.25 8.81 -0.83
C TYR A 149 -2.21 8.10 -1.68
N GLY A 150 -1.76 6.95 -1.22
CA GLY A 150 -0.85 6.08 -1.95
C GLY A 150 -1.48 4.72 -2.22
N ILE A 151 -1.44 4.26 -3.47
CA ILE A 151 -1.91 2.93 -3.88
C ILE A 151 -0.72 2.23 -4.51
N ARG A 152 -0.12 1.28 -3.79
CA ARG A 152 1.14 0.64 -4.18
C ARG A 152 0.99 -0.86 -4.29
N TYR A 153 1.43 -1.40 -5.40
CA TYR A 153 1.69 -2.82 -5.58
C TYR A 153 3.18 -3.08 -5.49
N THR A 154 3.58 -4.05 -4.68
CA THR A 154 4.96 -4.50 -4.54
C THR A 154 5.00 -6.02 -4.63
N ALA A 155 5.87 -6.55 -5.48
CA ALA A 155 6.03 -7.99 -5.59
C ALA A 155 7.45 -8.39 -6.03
N ALA A 156 7.82 -9.66 -5.75
CA ALA A 156 9.07 -10.24 -6.21
C ALA A 156 9.13 -10.27 -7.75
N CYS A 157 10.25 -9.76 -8.31
CA CYS A 157 10.40 -9.54 -9.76
C CYS A 157 10.28 -10.79 -10.60
N ARG A 158 10.72 -11.94 -10.08
CA ARG A 158 10.91 -13.16 -10.89
C ARG A 158 9.59 -13.78 -11.37
N TYR A 159 8.51 -13.68 -10.59
CA TYR A 159 7.25 -14.34 -10.90
C TYR A 159 6.05 -13.49 -10.50
N TYR A 160 6.00 -13.10 -9.25
CA TYR A 160 4.81 -12.51 -8.62
C TYR A 160 4.38 -11.18 -9.23
N PHE A 161 5.34 -10.35 -9.65
CA PHE A 161 5.00 -9.02 -10.15
C PHE A 161 4.13 -9.09 -11.41
N ASP A 162 4.56 -9.83 -12.42
CA ASP A 162 3.83 -9.94 -13.68
C ASP A 162 2.57 -10.80 -13.54
N HIS A 163 2.62 -11.82 -12.69
CA HIS A 163 1.51 -12.73 -12.43
C HIS A 163 0.27 -12.00 -11.88
N ASP A 164 0.46 -11.10 -10.90
CA ASP A 164 -0.65 -10.42 -10.23
C ASP A 164 -0.86 -8.95 -10.67
N LEU A 165 -0.09 -8.48 -11.66
CA LEU A 165 -0.19 -7.11 -12.15
C LEU A 165 -1.62 -6.76 -12.61
N LYS A 166 -2.27 -7.62 -13.38
CA LYS A 166 -3.65 -7.43 -13.83
C LYS A 166 -4.65 -7.35 -12.68
N THR A 167 -4.41 -8.10 -11.60
CA THR A 167 -5.23 -8.02 -10.39
C THR A 167 -5.06 -6.66 -9.71
N PHE A 168 -3.82 -6.19 -9.59
CA PHE A 168 -3.57 -4.84 -9.08
C PHE A 168 -4.21 -3.75 -9.94
N GLU A 169 -4.12 -3.85 -11.26
CA GLU A 169 -4.75 -2.89 -12.19
C GLU A 169 -6.27 -2.81 -12.01
N LYS A 170 -6.94 -3.95 -11.77
CA LYS A 170 -8.37 -3.97 -11.44
C LYS A 170 -8.66 -3.27 -10.10
N VAL A 171 -7.87 -3.58 -9.07
CA VAL A 171 -7.98 -2.92 -7.75
C VAL A 171 -7.78 -1.41 -7.90
N PHE A 172 -6.72 -0.98 -8.57
CA PHE A 172 -6.46 0.44 -8.83
C PHE A 172 -7.59 1.10 -9.66
N GLY A 173 -8.05 0.45 -10.71
CA GLY A 173 -9.13 0.94 -11.58
C GLY A 173 -10.47 1.13 -10.84
N SER A 174 -10.69 0.36 -9.78
CA SER A 174 -11.89 0.46 -8.94
C SER A 174 -11.77 1.47 -7.79
N PHE A 175 -10.56 1.98 -7.51
CA PHE A 175 -10.35 2.92 -6.43
C PHE A 175 -11.13 4.23 -6.65
N ARG A 176 -11.90 4.63 -5.67
CA ARG A 176 -12.69 5.87 -5.68
C ARG A 176 -12.53 6.61 -4.37
N LEU A 177 -12.26 7.90 -4.44
CA LEU A 177 -12.37 8.80 -3.30
C LEU A 177 -13.84 9.05 -2.97
N ILE A 178 -14.17 8.98 -1.69
CA ILE A 178 -15.50 9.30 -1.18
C ILE A 178 -15.47 10.77 -0.75
N LYS A 179 -16.32 11.59 -1.36
CA LYS A 179 -16.48 12.98 -0.91
C LYS A 179 -17.14 12.97 0.47
N THR A 180 -16.47 13.60 1.43
CA THR A 180 -17.13 13.93 2.71
C THR A 180 -18.07 15.09 2.42
N VAL A 181 -19.37 14.87 2.63
CA VAL A 181 -20.40 15.92 2.59
C VAL A 181 -20.29 16.74 3.84
#